data_4080aa9d20cac9da19059653fc5cac52
#
_entry.id   4080aa9d20cac9da19059653fc5cac52
#
_cell.length_a   1.000
_cell.length_b   1.000
_cell.length_c   1.000
_cell.angle_alpha   90.00
_cell.angle_beta   90.00
_cell.angle_gamma   90.00
#
_symmetry.space_group_name_H-M   'P 1'
#
loop_
_entity.id
_entity.type
_entity.pdbx_description
1 polymer ?
#
loop_
_entity_poly.entity_id
_entity_poly.type
_entity_poly.pdbx_seq_one_letter_code
_entity_poly.pdbx_strand_id
1 'polypeptide(L)'
;MAFVVVNFEVDDYDTWKPMFDEDPAGRRESGATGHVVSRAVDNPNDVFIRVEFPSVEQARTFRERLIGSGTMERGQVRLKLGPTVADVADATTY
;
A
#
# COMPACT_ATOMS: atom_id res chain seq x y z
N MET A 1 2.97 0.55 16.20
CA MET A 1 3.29 0.45 14.76
C MET A 1 2.02 0.55 13.95
N ALA A 2 2.04 1.37 12.94
CA ALA A 2 0.87 1.62 12.11
C ALA A 2 1.14 1.17 10.68
N PHE A 3 0.05 0.93 9.94
CA PHE A 3 0.10 0.52 8.54
C PHE A 3 -0.83 1.37 7.71
N VAL A 4 -0.52 1.50 6.42
CA VAL A 4 -1.51 1.83 5.41
C VAL A 4 -1.78 0.56 4.63
N VAL A 5 -3.03 0.13 4.63
CA VAL A 5 -3.49 -1.11 4.02
C VAL A 5 -4.36 -0.80 2.82
N VAL A 6 -4.08 -1.46 1.70
CA VAL A 6 -4.87 -1.26 0.49
C VAL A 6 -4.97 -2.57 -0.28
N ASN A 7 -6.16 -2.80 -0.86
CA ASN A 7 -6.39 -3.92 -1.78
C ASN A 7 -6.97 -3.38 -3.07
N PHE A 8 -6.39 -3.77 -4.17
CA PHE A 8 -6.87 -3.40 -5.49
C PHE A 8 -6.51 -4.46 -6.52
N GLU A 9 -7.18 -4.41 -7.65
CA GLU A 9 -6.87 -5.27 -8.78
C GLU A 9 -6.22 -4.46 -9.89
N VAL A 10 -5.19 -5.03 -10.53
CA VAL A 10 -4.49 -4.44 -11.67
C VAL A 10 -4.75 -5.27 -12.92
N ASP A 11 -4.48 -4.70 -14.10
CA ASP A 11 -4.63 -5.44 -15.34
C ASP A 11 -3.54 -6.49 -15.51
N ASP A 12 -2.31 -6.18 -15.09
CA ASP A 12 -1.18 -7.08 -15.15
C ASP A 12 -0.17 -6.70 -14.06
N TYR A 13 0.06 -7.60 -13.13
CA TYR A 13 0.97 -7.38 -12.02
C TYR A 13 2.39 -7.03 -12.47
N ASP A 14 2.92 -7.78 -13.43
CA ASP A 14 4.31 -7.58 -13.87
C ASP A 14 4.53 -6.23 -14.55
N THR A 15 3.48 -5.67 -15.15
CA THR A 15 3.51 -4.33 -15.74
C THR A 15 3.36 -3.25 -14.67
N TRP A 16 2.54 -3.50 -13.65
CA TRP A 16 2.27 -2.55 -12.56
C TRP A 16 3.45 -2.43 -11.56
N LYS A 17 4.08 -3.55 -11.22
CA LYS A 17 5.08 -3.61 -10.13
C LYS A 17 6.25 -2.64 -10.31
N PRO A 18 6.84 -2.49 -11.51
CA PRO A 18 7.94 -1.53 -11.69
C PRO A 18 7.56 -0.09 -11.35
N MET A 19 6.33 0.34 -11.66
CA MET A 19 5.85 1.66 -11.28
C MET A 19 5.75 1.81 -9.77
N PHE A 20 5.26 0.78 -9.08
CA PHE A 20 5.20 0.77 -7.62
C PHE A 20 6.61 0.90 -7.02
N ASP A 21 7.60 0.21 -7.58
CA ASP A 21 8.97 0.22 -7.08
C ASP A 21 9.64 1.60 -7.22
N GLU A 22 9.17 2.44 -8.12
CA GLU A 22 9.65 3.81 -8.27
C GLU A 22 9.25 4.71 -7.10
N ASP A 23 8.32 4.25 -6.26
CA ASP A 23 7.84 4.97 -5.08
C ASP A 23 7.25 6.35 -5.38
N PRO A 24 6.29 6.43 -6.34
CA PRO A 24 5.78 7.74 -6.75
C PRO A 24 5.00 8.48 -5.67
N ALA A 25 4.43 7.77 -4.70
CA ALA A 25 3.70 8.38 -3.60
C ALA A 25 4.60 8.77 -2.41
N GLY A 26 5.90 8.41 -2.48
CA GLY A 26 6.87 8.83 -1.47
C GLY A 26 6.78 8.06 -0.16
N ARG A 27 6.72 6.73 -0.21
CA ARG A 27 6.73 5.89 0.99
C ARG A 27 7.92 6.19 1.88
N ARG A 28 9.13 6.22 1.29
CA ARG A 28 10.38 6.46 2.03
C ARG A 28 10.41 7.84 2.64
N GLU A 29 10.03 8.86 1.88
CA GLU A 29 10.00 10.23 2.36
C GLU A 29 9.02 10.42 3.50
N SER A 30 7.95 9.64 3.53
CA SER A 30 6.95 9.69 4.59
C SER A 30 7.36 8.91 5.84
N GLY A 31 8.52 8.24 5.81
CA GLY A 31 9.06 7.54 6.97
C GLY A 31 8.69 6.07 7.04
N ALA A 32 8.26 5.47 5.93
CA ALA A 32 7.96 4.05 5.91
C ALA A 32 9.19 3.21 6.29
N THR A 33 8.98 2.21 7.14
CA THR A 33 10.03 1.30 7.58
C THR A 33 10.07 0.01 6.76
N GLY A 34 9.02 -0.23 5.98
CA GLY A 34 8.95 -1.40 5.12
C GLY A 34 7.58 -1.52 4.48
N HIS A 35 7.44 -2.51 3.63
CA HIS A 35 6.14 -2.84 3.05
C HIS A 35 6.09 -4.33 2.71
N VAL A 36 4.87 -4.83 2.58
CA VAL A 36 4.62 -6.18 2.10
C VAL A 36 3.62 -6.08 0.95
N VAL A 37 3.97 -6.68 -0.17
CA VAL A 37 3.07 -6.82 -1.31
C VAL A 37 2.72 -8.29 -1.42
N SER A 38 1.43 -8.59 -1.40
CA SER A 38 0.92 -9.95 -1.56
C SER A 38 -0.04 -10.00 -2.74
N ARG A 39 -0.16 -11.17 -3.32
CA ARG A 39 -1.09 -11.42 -4.44
C ARG A 39 -2.02 -12.54 -4.03
N ALA A 40 -3.27 -12.46 -4.43
CA ALA A 40 -4.19 -13.57 -4.21
C ALA A 40 -3.67 -14.80 -4.97
N VAL A 41 -3.65 -15.95 -4.31
CA VAL A 41 -3.14 -17.19 -4.92
C VAL A 41 -3.91 -17.55 -6.19
N ASP A 42 -5.23 -17.32 -6.17
CA ASP A 42 -6.10 -17.67 -7.30
C ASP A 42 -6.27 -16.54 -8.30
N ASN A 43 -5.76 -15.35 -8.03
CA ASN A 43 -5.79 -14.22 -8.94
C ASN A 43 -4.56 -13.34 -8.73
N PRO A 44 -3.49 -13.54 -9.51
CA PRO A 44 -2.23 -12.84 -9.31
C PRO A 44 -2.30 -11.33 -9.57
N ASN A 45 -3.40 -10.84 -10.15
CA ASN A 45 -3.61 -9.41 -10.35
C ASN A 45 -4.41 -8.75 -9.22
N ASP A 46 -4.85 -9.53 -8.24
CA ASP A 46 -5.48 -9.02 -7.03
C ASP A 46 -4.39 -8.80 -5.97
N VAL A 47 -4.12 -7.52 -5.67
CA VAL A 47 -2.92 -7.11 -4.94
C VAL A 47 -3.31 -6.56 -3.57
N PHE A 48 -2.57 -7.01 -2.55
CA PHE A 48 -2.74 -6.58 -1.17
C PHE A 48 -1.44 -5.94 -0.71
N ILE A 49 -1.50 -4.69 -0.25
CA ILE A 49 -0.31 -3.97 0.18
C ILE A 49 -0.47 -3.52 1.63
N ARG A 50 0.61 -3.68 2.38
CA ARG A 50 0.74 -3.12 3.71
C ARG A 50 2.03 -2.31 3.74
N VAL A 51 1.93 -1.01 3.99
CA VAL A 51 3.09 -0.13 4.17
C VAL A 51 3.20 0.18 5.66
N GLU A 52 4.36 -0.04 6.24
CA GLU A 52 4.60 0.05 7.69
C GLU A 52 5.23 1.37 8.06
N PHE A 53 4.75 1.97 9.16
CA PHE A 53 5.22 3.25 9.69
C PHE A 53 5.41 3.16 11.21
N PRO A 54 6.36 3.95 11.77
CA PRO A 54 6.54 3.99 13.23
C PRO A 54 5.35 4.56 13.99
N SER A 55 4.56 5.45 13.36
CA SER A 55 3.47 6.14 14.02
C SER A 55 2.23 6.26 13.14
N VAL A 56 1.08 6.44 13.77
CA VAL A 56 -0.19 6.71 13.10
C VAL A 56 -0.11 8.00 12.28
N GLU A 57 0.54 9.04 12.81
CA GLU A 57 0.64 10.33 12.11
C GLU A 57 1.37 10.21 10.79
N GLN A 58 2.49 9.48 10.76
CA GLN A 58 3.24 9.24 9.53
C GLN A 58 2.42 8.43 8.52
N ALA A 59 1.70 7.42 9.01
CA ALA A 59 0.81 6.63 8.17
C ALA A 59 -0.30 7.49 7.56
N ARG A 60 -0.89 8.38 8.34
CA ARG A 60 -1.93 9.31 7.85
C ARG A 60 -1.38 10.26 6.79
N THR A 61 -0.20 10.81 7.03
CA THR A 61 0.45 11.71 6.08
C THR A 61 0.70 10.99 4.74
N PHE A 62 1.20 9.76 4.80
CA PHE A 62 1.41 8.98 3.58
C PHE A 62 0.09 8.69 2.87
N ARG A 63 -0.95 8.32 3.62
CA ARG A 63 -2.27 8.05 3.02
C ARG A 63 -2.78 9.25 2.24
N GLU A 64 -2.66 10.45 2.81
CA GLU A 64 -3.06 11.67 2.13
C GLU A 64 -2.25 11.94 0.87
N ARG A 65 -0.95 11.71 0.92
CA ARG A 65 -0.08 11.82 -0.25
C ARG A 65 -0.46 10.83 -1.34
N LEU A 66 -0.73 9.59 -0.97
CA LEU A 66 -1.11 8.54 -1.90
C LEU A 66 -2.40 8.93 -2.64
N ILE A 67 -3.40 9.39 -1.91
CA ILE A 67 -4.67 9.81 -2.50
C ILE A 67 -4.47 11.04 -3.38
N GLY A 68 -3.76 12.05 -2.87
CA GLY A 68 -3.58 13.32 -3.57
C GLY A 68 -2.65 13.26 -4.77
N SER A 69 -1.78 12.26 -4.84
CA SER A 69 -0.81 12.14 -5.91
C SER A 69 -1.39 11.65 -7.24
N GLY A 70 -2.58 11.05 -7.20
CA GLY A 70 -3.16 10.40 -8.39
C GLY A 70 -2.43 9.14 -8.83
N THR A 71 -1.57 8.59 -7.97
CA THR A 71 -0.78 7.41 -8.29
C THR A 71 -1.63 6.20 -8.64
N MET A 72 -2.73 6.00 -7.90
CA MET A 72 -3.63 4.86 -8.15
C MET A 72 -4.34 5.00 -9.49
N GLU A 73 -4.79 6.19 -9.83
CA GLU A 73 -5.43 6.44 -11.11
C GLU A 73 -4.46 6.25 -12.28
N ARG A 74 -3.22 6.71 -12.12
CA ARG A 74 -2.17 6.51 -13.13
C ARG A 74 -1.81 5.04 -13.28
N GLY A 75 -1.87 4.28 -12.19
CA GLY A 75 -1.63 2.85 -12.19
C GLY A 75 -2.79 2.03 -12.74
N GLN A 76 -3.92 2.67 -13.04
CA GLN A 76 -5.13 2.02 -13.54
C GLN A 76 -5.61 0.89 -12.64
N VAL A 77 -5.51 1.12 -11.33
CA VAL A 77 -5.95 0.14 -10.34
C VAL A 77 -7.45 0.21 -10.11
N ARG A 78 -8.06 -0.94 -9.85
CA ARG A 78 -9.47 -1.04 -9.45
C ARG A 78 -9.51 -1.25 -7.95
N LEU A 79 -9.73 -0.17 -7.22
CA LEU A 79 -9.68 -0.16 -5.76
C LEU A 79 -10.81 -0.98 -5.16
N LYS A 80 -10.47 -1.86 -4.21
CA LYS A 80 -11.44 -2.68 -3.48
C LYS A 80 -11.53 -2.30 -2.02
N LEU A 81 -10.42 -1.95 -1.39
CA LEU A 81 -10.35 -1.60 0.03
C LEU A 81 -9.25 -0.58 0.27
N GLY A 82 -9.54 0.42 1.11
CA GLY A 82 -8.56 1.42 1.54
C GLY A 82 -8.30 2.50 0.50
N PRO A 83 -7.21 3.22 0.62
CA PRO A 83 -6.17 3.10 1.66
C PRO A 83 -6.71 3.38 3.07
N THR A 84 -6.41 2.50 3.99
CA THR A 84 -6.87 2.59 5.37
C THR A 84 -5.67 2.63 6.31
N VAL A 85 -5.66 3.57 7.24
CA VAL A 85 -4.67 3.58 8.32
C VAL A 85 -5.15 2.63 9.40
N ALA A 86 -4.30 1.68 9.77
CA ALA A 86 -4.56 0.72 10.83
C ALA A 86 -3.41 0.71 11.82
N ASP A 87 -3.71 0.48 13.09
CA ASP A 87 -2.70 0.34 14.11
C ASP A 87 -2.74 -1.08 14.66
N VAL A 88 -1.56 -1.59 15.06
CA VAL A 88 -1.49 -2.96 15.57
C VAL A 88 -2.26 -3.06 16.87
N ALA A 89 -3.23 -3.96 16.93
CA ALA A 89 -3.98 -4.26 18.15
C ALA A 89 -3.43 -5.49 18.85
N ASP A 90 -2.97 -6.48 18.09
CA ASP A 90 -2.37 -7.69 18.62
C ASP A 90 -1.39 -8.25 17.59
N ALA A 91 -0.22 -8.67 18.04
CA ALA A 91 0.77 -9.35 17.23
C ALA A 91 1.30 -10.54 18.04
N THR A 92 0.92 -11.73 17.63
CA THR A 92 1.24 -12.96 18.34
C THR A 92 1.98 -13.93 17.42
N THR A 93 2.98 -14.59 17.97
CA THR A 93 3.73 -15.65 17.27
C THR A 93 3.36 -17.00 17.89
N TYR A 94 3.08 -17.96 17.05
CA TYR A 94 2.79 -19.33 17.48
C TYR A 94 3.99 -20.23 17.33
#